data_18577089b269d22b41ae7da13f2f6292
#
_entry.id   18577089b269d22b41ae7da13f2f6292
#
_cell.length_a   1.000
_cell.length_b   1.000
_cell.length_c   1.000
_cell.angle_alpha   90.00
_cell.angle_beta   90.00
_cell.angle_gamma   90.00
#
_symmetry.space_group_name_H-M   'P 1'
#
loop_
_entity.id
_entity.type
_entity.pdbx_description
1 polymer ?
#
loop_
_entity_poly.entity_id
_entity_poly.type
_entity_poly.pdbx_seq_one_letter_code
_entity_poly.pdbx_strand_id
1 'polypeptide(L)'
;MKEFKIEGGHKLTGTIKISGAKNAALALIPAALLTNKKVKIYNVPNISDIENIKEILRHLNVKMKEEKEYLEIDASNLINDAVPEEISKKLRASYYFMAALLGREKKVVMHFPGGCNIGKRPIDQTLKGFVGLGAKINEINDCYTITADKLIGSKIYLDIPSVGATINTLIASVLAEGTTIIENVAKEPEIVNVAQLLNNMGAKIKGAGTSRIEIEGVKELHEGEVTVIPDRIEAGTYIIAGALVGENLKIENIIPKHIEALIEKLKEMKIKTILNENSIIVSANPNMKPTNITTKVYPGFPTDLQQPIVALLSVCKGCSIVEETIYENRFNNVEYLNKLGANIKINNRKLIIEGTDELYGTEVEATDLRAGACLLLASLYAEGTTTIKNADYILRGYENITQKLKNVGAKIELEEYNKVGI
;
A
#
# COMPACT_ATOMS: atom_id res chain seq x y z
N MET A 1 -19.90 12.87 0.52
CA MET A 1 -18.47 13.01 0.81
C MET A 1 -18.27 12.93 2.30
N LYS A 2 -17.10 12.47 2.74
CA LYS A 2 -16.77 12.33 4.17
C LYS A 2 -15.66 13.27 4.57
N GLU A 3 -15.72 13.75 5.82
CA GLU A 3 -14.66 14.56 6.42
C GLU A 3 -14.33 14.05 7.82
N PHE A 4 -13.07 14.22 8.24
CA PHE A 4 -12.68 14.04 9.62
C PHE A 4 -12.67 15.38 10.34
N LYS A 5 -13.18 15.38 11.58
CA LYS A 5 -12.97 16.44 12.56
C LYS A 5 -12.08 15.91 13.66
N ILE A 6 -10.97 16.58 13.92
CA ILE A 6 -9.94 16.14 14.87
C ILE A 6 -9.62 17.30 15.79
N GLU A 7 -9.86 17.12 17.09
CA GLU A 7 -9.35 18.01 18.13
C GLU A 7 -7.96 17.52 18.55
N GLY A 8 -6.93 18.30 18.26
CA GLY A 8 -5.55 17.91 18.51
C GLY A 8 -5.09 18.18 19.95
N GLY A 9 -3.80 17.92 20.22
CA GLY A 9 -3.20 18.13 21.53
C GLY A 9 -3.50 17.06 22.59
N HIS A 10 -4.25 16.01 22.23
CA HIS A 10 -4.55 14.89 23.13
C HIS A 10 -3.49 13.81 23.07
N LYS A 11 -3.05 13.33 24.23
CA LYS A 11 -2.12 12.22 24.32
C LYS A 11 -2.78 10.89 23.94
N LEU A 12 -2.07 10.10 23.17
CA LEU A 12 -2.50 8.75 22.81
C LEU A 12 -1.85 7.72 23.73
N THR A 13 -2.67 6.89 24.36
CA THR A 13 -2.22 5.81 25.25
C THR A 13 -3.06 4.55 25.04
N GLY A 14 -2.48 3.38 25.32
CA GLY A 14 -3.16 2.12 25.10
C GLY A 14 -2.54 1.35 23.93
N THR A 15 -3.35 0.54 23.23
CA THR A 15 -2.86 -0.39 22.22
C THR A 15 -3.64 -0.26 20.92
N ILE A 16 -2.90 -0.19 19.79
CA ILE A 16 -3.45 -0.29 18.44
C ILE A 16 -2.97 -1.60 17.83
N LYS A 17 -3.91 -2.43 17.37
CA LYS A 17 -3.62 -3.65 16.62
C LYS A 17 -3.62 -3.36 15.12
N ILE A 18 -2.55 -3.74 14.44
CA ILE A 18 -2.39 -3.54 13.00
C ILE A 18 -3.19 -4.57 12.22
N SER A 19 -3.85 -4.10 11.17
CA SER A 19 -4.63 -4.89 10.22
C SER A 19 -3.76 -5.56 9.18
N GLY A 20 -4.36 -6.41 8.35
CA GLY A 20 -3.70 -7.01 7.20
C GLY A 20 -3.24 -5.96 6.17
N ALA A 21 -2.11 -6.24 5.54
CA ALA A 21 -1.50 -5.33 4.58
C ALA A 21 -2.37 -5.15 3.33
N LYS A 22 -2.84 -3.92 3.10
CA LYS A 22 -3.58 -3.56 1.89
C LYS A 22 -2.87 -4.03 0.63
N ASN A 23 -1.60 -3.68 0.47
CA ASN A 23 -0.84 -3.96 -0.75
C ASN A 23 -0.62 -5.46 -0.97
N ALA A 24 -0.56 -6.27 0.09
CA ALA A 24 -0.52 -7.73 -0.02
C ALA A 24 -1.89 -8.29 -0.44
N ALA A 25 -2.96 -7.90 0.24
CA ALA A 25 -4.31 -8.38 -0.04
C ALA A 25 -4.75 -8.09 -1.48
N LEU A 26 -4.45 -6.89 -2.00
CA LEU A 26 -4.74 -6.48 -3.38
C LEU A 26 -4.02 -7.34 -4.44
N ALA A 27 -2.93 -8.02 -4.10
CA ALA A 27 -2.22 -8.92 -4.99
C ALA A 27 -2.60 -10.40 -4.76
N LEU A 28 -2.83 -10.80 -3.51
CA LEU A 28 -3.23 -12.16 -3.14
C LEU A 28 -4.59 -12.54 -3.73
N ILE A 29 -5.54 -11.61 -3.72
CA ILE A 29 -6.89 -11.86 -4.25
C ILE A 29 -6.88 -12.20 -5.74
N PRO A 30 -6.25 -11.44 -6.65
CA PRO A 30 -6.11 -11.84 -8.04
C PRO A 30 -5.29 -13.12 -8.24
N ALA A 31 -4.24 -13.36 -7.44
CA ALA A 31 -3.43 -14.57 -7.52
C ALA A 31 -4.25 -15.84 -7.25
N ALA A 32 -5.29 -15.76 -6.41
CA ALA A 32 -6.20 -16.86 -6.14
C ALA A 32 -6.98 -17.34 -7.38
N LEU A 33 -7.07 -16.53 -8.44
CA LEU A 33 -7.76 -16.90 -9.69
C LEU A 33 -7.00 -17.91 -10.54
N LEU A 34 -5.72 -18.20 -10.23
CA LEU A 34 -4.91 -19.15 -11.00
C LEU A 34 -5.37 -20.60 -10.84
N THR A 35 -6.28 -20.89 -9.92
CA THR A 35 -6.88 -22.23 -9.72
C THR A 35 -8.39 -22.18 -9.86
N ASN A 36 -8.99 -23.34 -10.21
CA ASN A 36 -10.43 -23.59 -10.14
C ASN A 36 -10.89 -24.16 -8.79
N LYS A 37 -9.97 -24.25 -7.82
CA LYS A 37 -10.25 -24.69 -6.46
C LYS A 37 -10.48 -23.50 -5.54
N LYS A 38 -10.98 -23.77 -4.35
CA LYS A 38 -11.22 -22.74 -3.34
C LYS A 38 -9.92 -22.29 -2.68
N VAL A 39 -9.76 -21.00 -2.53
CA VAL A 39 -8.62 -20.38 -1.86
C VAL A 39 -9.12 -19.53 -0.68
N LYS A 40 -8.48 -19.69 0.49
CA LYS A 40 -8.82 -18.93 1.68
C LYS A 40 -7.72 -17.91 1.99
N ILE A 41 -8.13 -16.67 2.18
CA ILE A 41 -7.22 -15.57 2.54
C ILE A 41 -7.67 -15.02 3.89
N TYR A 42 -6.85 -15.22 4.93
CA TYR A 42 -7.08 -14.74 6.28
C TYR A 42 -6.59 -13.30 6.45
N ASN A 43 -7.14 -12.58 7.42
CA ASN A 43 -6.71 -11.23 7.79
C ASN A 43 -6.78 -10.22 6.63
N VAL A 44 -7.76 -10.36 5.75
CA VAL A 44 -8.03 -9.37 4.69
C VAL A 44 -8.58 -8.10 5.33
N PRO A 45 -7.98 -6.91 5.11
CA PRO A 45 -8.47 -5.70 5.73
C PRO A 45 -9.81 -5.25 5.15
N ASN A 46 -10.69 -4.74 5.98
CA ASN A 46 -11.98 -4.17 5.56
C ASN A 46 -11.80 -2.69 5.18
N ILE A 47 -11.44 -2.45 3.93
CA ILE A 47 -11.18 -1.13 3.36
C ILE A 47 -11.81 -1.01 1.98
N SER A 48 -12.10 0.21 1.53
CA SER A 48 -12.79 0.41 0.24
C SER A 48 -12.00 -0.07 -0.98
N ASP A 49 -10.68 -0.11 -0.94
CA ASP A 49 -9.88 -0.67 -2.03
C ASP A 49 -10.11 -2.19 -2.19
N ILE A 50 -10.41 -2.92 -1.11
CA ILE A 50 -10.80 -4.35 -1.17
C ILE A 50 -12.20 -4.51 -1.77
N GLU A 51 -13.15 -3.63 -1.45
CA GLU A 51 -14.48 -3.66 -2.09
C GLU A 51 -14.38 -3.41 -3.61
N ASN A 52 -13.51 -2.50 -4.04
CA ASN A 52 -13.26 -2.29 -5.47
C ASN A 52 -12.69 -3.56 -6.16
N ILE A 53 -11.82 -4.31 -5.50
CA ILE A 53 -11.32 -5.61 -6.00
C ILE A 53 -12.46 -6.63 -6.09
N LYS A 54 -13.35 -6.68 -5.11
CA LYS A 54 -14.49 -7.59 -5.11
C LYS A 54 -15.48 -7.27 -6.25
N GLU A 55 -15.61 -6.00 -6.66
CA GLU A 55 -16.40 -5.63 -7.85
C GLU A 55 -15.84 -6.32 -9.12
N ILE A 56 -14.52 -6.35 -9.29
CA ILE A 56 -13.89 -7.05 -10.42
C ILE A 56 -14.18 -8.56 -10.35
N LEU A 57 -14.07 -9.18 -9.16
CA LEU A 57 -14.39 -10.59 -8.97
C LEU A 57 -15.83 -10.92 -9.33
N ARG A 58 -16.79 -10.06 -8.90
CA ARG A 58 -18.22 -10.22 -9.25
C ARG A 58 -18.45 -10.13 -10.77
N HIS A 59 -17.80 -9.16 -11.43
CA HIS A 59 -17.83 -9.01 -12.88
C HIS A 59 -17.32 -10.26 -13.61
N LEU A 60 -16.24 -10.87 -13.11
CA LEU A 60 -15.67 -12.10 -13.64
C LEU A 60 -16.41 -13.37 -13.19
N ASN A 61 -17.60 -13.25 -12.58
CA ASN A 61 -18.41 -14.38 -12.08
C ASN A 61 -17.68 -15.27 -11.06
N VAL A 62 -16.77 -14.70 -10.29
CA VAL A 62 -16.06 -15.41 -9.21
C VAL A 62 -16.92 -15.37 -7.94
N LYS A 63 -17.13 -16.54 -7.33
CA LYS A 63 -17.87 -16.64 -6.08
C LYS A 63 -16.97 -16.29 -4.90
N MET A 64 -17.52 -15.54 -3.96
CA MET A 64 -16.84 -15.15 -2.72
C MET A 64 -17.71 -15.52 -1.53
N LYS A 65 -17.07 -16.00 -0.47
CA LYS A 65 -17.69 -16.17 0.86
C LYS A 65 -16.86 -15.40 1.88
N GLU A 66 -17.48 -14.43 2.53
CA GLU A 66 -16.86 -13.64 3.59
C GLU A 66 -17.24 -14.24 4.94
N GLU A 67 -16.24 -14.67 5.66
CA GLU A 67 -16.34 -15.13 7.04
C GLU A 67 -15.61 -14.14 7.96
N LYS A 68 -15.82 -14.27 9.25
CA LYS A 68 -15.20 -13.35 10.24
C LYS A 68 -13.68 -13.30 10.13
N GLU A 69 -13.03 -14.39 9.77
CA GLU A 69 -11.57 -14.54 9.79
C GLU A 69 -10.94 -14.62 8.41
N TYR A 70 -11.72 -14.96 7.37
CA TYR A 70 -11.18 -15.15 6.02
C TYR A 70 -12.17 -14.78 4.92
N LEU A 71 -11.60 -14.49 3.76
CA LEU A 71 -12.29 -14.41 2.47
C LEU A 71 -12.00 -15.72 1.70
N GLU A 72 -13.05 -16.50 1.38
CA GLU A 72 -12.94 -17.65 0.48
C GLU A 72 -13.26 -17.20 -0.96
N ILE A 73 -12.39 -17.54 -1.89
CA ILE A 73 -12.52 -17.24 -3.32
C ILE A 73 -12.67 -18.56 -4.07
N ASP A 74 -13.73 -18.68 -4.87
CA ASP A 74 -14.02 -19.81 -5.73
C ASP A 74 -14.14 -19.33 -7.18
N ALA A 75 -13.08 -19.51 -7.94
CA ALA A 75 -12.99 -19.13 -9.35
C ALA A 75 -13.34 -20.28 -10.30
N SER A 76 -14.03 -21.35 -9.84
CA SER A 76 -14.41 -22.50 -10.68
C SER A 76 -15.29 -22.13 -11.87
N ASN A 77 -16.11 -21.10 -11.73
CA ASN A 77 -17.03 -20.60 -12.77
C ASN A 77 -16.59 -19.23 -13.34
N LEU A 78 -15.30 -18.91 -13.29
CA LEU A 78 -14.76 -17.66 -13.82
C LEU A 78 -15.14 -17.50 -15.29
N ILE A 79 -15.63 -16.31 -15.64
CA ILE A 79 -15.87 -15.88 -17.02
C ILE A 79 -14.84 -14.81 -17.34
N ASN A 80 -13.96 -15.09 -18.30
CA ASN A 80 -12.92 -14.17 -18.73
C ASN A 80 -13.50 -13.08 -19.66
N ASP A 81 -14.20 -12.14 -19.07
CA ASP A 81 -14.76 -10.98 -19.77
C ASP A 81 -13.85 -9.76 -19.64
N ALA A 82 -14.01 -8.79 -20.55
CA ALA A 82 -13.25 -7.53 -20.49
C ALA A 82 -13.62 -6.76 -19.21
N VAL A 83 -12.60 -6.39 -18.43
CA VAL A 83 -12.83 -5.60 -17.22
C VAL A 83 -13.19 -4.15 -17.61
N PRO A 84 -14.39 -3.65 -17.24
CA PRO A 84 -14.86 -2.32 -17.63
C PRO A 84 -13.92 -1.21 -17.14
N GLU A 85 -13.83 -0.15 -17.95
CA GLU A 85 -13.02 1.03 -17.63
C GLU A 85 -13.37 1.64 -16.27
N GLU A 86 -14.65 1.78 -15.99
CA GLU A 86 -15.16 2.37 -14.76
C GLU A 86 -14.68 1.62 -13.51
N ILE A 87 -14.52 0.31 -13.59
CA ILE A 87 -14.04 -0.51 -12.48
C ILE A 87 -12.51 -0.51 -12.43
N SER A 88 -11.83 -0.67 -13.57
CA SER A 88 -10.38 -0.72 -13.63
C SER A 88 -9.72 0.60 -13.22
N LYS A 89 -10.35 1.74 -13.52
CA LYS A 89 -9.86 3.08 -13.17
C LYS A 89 -10.02 3.45 -11.69
N LYS A 90 -10.90 2.77 -10.94
CA LYS A 90 -11.07 3.03 -9.50
C LYS A 90 -9.81 2.71 -8.68
N LEU A 91 -9.04 1.73 -9.13
CA LEU A 91 -7.93 1.20 -8.35
C LEU A 91 -6.73 0.83 -9.21
N ARG A 92 -5.53 1.31 -8.82
CA ARG A 92 -4.28 0.94 -9.51
C ARG A 92 -4.04 -0.57 -9.50
N ALA A 93 -4.27 -1.23 -8.38
CA ALA A 93 -4.03 -2.67 -8.23
C ALA A 93 -4.93 -3.56 -9.10
N SER A 94 -5.94 -3.01 -9.80
CA SER A 94 -6.73 -3.73 -10.77
C SER A 94 -5.87 -4.45 -11.84
N TYR A 95 -4.68 -3.91 -12.14
CA TYR A 95 -3.77 -4.51 -13.12
C TYR A 95 -3.17 -5.87 -12.70
N TYR A 96 -3.28 -6.30 -11.43
CA TYR A 96 -2.91 -7.66 -11.04
C TYR A 96 -3.84 -8.73 -11.64
N PHE A 97 -5.06 -8.35 -12.02
CA PHE A 97 -5.94 -9.21 -12.80
C PHE A 97 -5.40 -9.49 -14.21
N MET A 98 -4.61 -8.56 -14.81
CA MET A 98 -3.95 -8.83 -16.08
C MET A 98 -3.08 -10.09 -15.99
N ALA A 99 -2.27 -10.21 -14.94
CA ALA A 99 -1.40 -11.36 -14.75
C ALA A 99 -2.18 -12.65 -14.48
N ALA A 100 -3.19 -12.59 -13.62
CA ALA A 100 -3.99 -13.75 -13.24
C ALA A 100 -4.77 -14.31 -14.45
N LEU A 101 -5.46 -13.44 -15.19
CA LEU A 101 -6.22 -13.82 -16.39
C LEU A 101 -5.30 -14.30 -17.53
N LEU A 102 -4.18 -13.58 -17.77
CA LEU A 102 -3.19 -14.01 -18.76
C LEU A 102 -2.58 -15.36 -18.39
N GLY A 103 -2.20 -15.57 -17.12
CA GLY A 103 -1.63 -16.81 -16.64
C GLY A 103 -2.58 -18.00 -16.81
N ARG A 104 -3.86 -17.82 -16.46
CA ARG A 104 -4.87 -18.86 -16.49
C ARG A 104 -5.50 -19.05 -17.88
N GLU A 105 -6.00 -17.95 -18.48
CA GLU A 105 -6.86 -17.98 -19.67
C GLU A 105 -6.07 -17.63 -20.97
N LYS A 106 -4.80 -17.27 -20.87
CA LYS A 106 -3.93 -16.84 -21.98
C LYS A 106 -4.46 -15.61 -22.74
N LYS A 107 -5.43 -14.92 -22.16
CA LYS A 107 -6.04 -13.71 -22.70
C LYS A 107 -6.55 -12.82 -21.57
N VAL A 108 -6.36 -11.51 -21.72
CA VAL A 108 -7.00 -10.49 -20.89
C VAL A 108 -7.29 -9.26 -21.73
N VAL A 109 -8.43 -8.62 -21.47
CA VAL A 109 -8.80 -7.31 -22.01
C VAL A 109 -9.09 -6.38 -20.84
N MET A 110 -8.35 -5.29 -20.73
CA MET A 110 -8.46 -4.40 -19.58
C MET A 110 -7.98 -2.99 -19.93
N HIS A 111 -8.70 -1.98 -19.41
CA HIS A 111 -8.27 -0.60 -19.52
C HIS A 111 -7.08 -0.30 -18.59
N PHE A 112 -6.32 0.77 -18.93
CA PHE A 112 -5.21 1.23 -18.11
C PHE A 112 -5.65 1.45 -16.65
N PRO A 113 -4.94 0.89 -15.68
CA PRO A 113 -5.32 0.98 -14.29
C PRO A 113 -5.22 2.42 -13.77
N GLY A 114 -6.24 2.88 -13.08
CA GLY A 114 -6.30 4.20 -12.45
C GLY A 114 -5.39 4.36 -11.23
N GLY A 115 -5.75 5.23 -10.31
CA GLY A 115 -5.07 5.45 -9.04
C GLY A 115 -4.81 6.93 -8.75
N CYS A 116 -4.13 7.21 -7.63
CA CYS A 116 -3.80 8.56 -7.18
C CYS A 116 -2.79 9.25 -8.11
N ASN A 117 -2.93 10.56 -8.27
CA ASN A 117 -2.02 11.38 -9.08
C ASN A 117 -0.76 11.77 -8.29
N ILE A 118 0.18 10.83 -8.15
CA ILE A 118 1.46 11.00 -7.43
C ILE A 118 2.69 10.98 -8.36
N GLY A 119 2.46 11.06 -9.66
CA GLY A 119 3.48 10.99 -10.72
C GLY A 119 3.13 9.99 -11.81
N LYS A 120 4.00 9.90 -12.82
CA LYS A 120 3.88 8.90 -13.89
C LYS A 120 4.08 7.50 -13.28
N ARG A 121 3.14 6.62 -13.56
CA ARG A 121 3.16 5.23 -13.07
C ARG A 121 2.97 4.28 -14.24
N PRO A 122 3.94 4.23 -15.17
CA PRO A 122 3.86 3.38 -16.35
C PRO A 122 3.79 1.90 -15.94
N ILE A 123 3.22 1.06 -16.81
CA ILE A 123 3.19 -0.40 -16.64
C ILE A 123 4.14 -1.12 -17.60
N ASP A 124 5.07 -0.37 -18.21
CA ASP A 124 6.04 -0.84 -19.20
C ASP A 124 6.82 -2.07 -18.71
N GLN A 125 7.28 -2.07 -17.45
CA GLN A 125 7.99 -3.22 -16.87
C GLN A 125 7.07 -4.44 -16.68
N THR A 126 5.79 -4.23 -16.41
CA THR A 126 4.79 -5.31 -16.36
C THR A 126 4.59 -5.91 -17.77
N LEU A 127 4.40 -5.03 -18.77
CA LEU A 127 4.26 -5.46 -20.16
C LEU A 127 5.52 -6.16 -20.66
N LYS A 128 6.71 -5.67 -20.29
CA LYS A 128 8.00 -6.33 -20.58
C LYS A 128 8.03 -7.75 -19.99
N GLY A 129 7.55 -7.94 -18.78
CA GLY A 129 7.42 -9.25 -18.16
C GLY A 129 6.53 -10.20 -18.97
N PHE A 130 5.35 -9.73 -19.39
CA PHE A 130 4.41 -10.52 -20.20
C PHE A 130 4.97 -10.87 -21.59
N VAL A 131 5.60 -9.90 -22.26
CA VAL A 131 6.29 -10.15 -23.55
C VAL A 131 7.41 -11.16 -23.38
N GLY A 132 8.17 -11.09 -22.27
CA GLY A 132 9.20 -12.05 -21.94
C GLY A 132 8.68 -13.49 -21.80
N LEU A 133 7.41 -13.65 -21.41
CA LEU A 133 6.71 -14.95 -21.37
C LEU A 133 6.08 -15.37 -22.71
N GLY A 134 6.23 -14.55 -23.76
CA GLY A 134 5.69 -14.81 -25.10
C GLY A 134 4.31 -14.24 -25.38
N ALA A 135 3.80 -13.35 -24.51
CA ALA A 135 2.53 -12.67 -24.76
C ALA A 135 2.66 -11.60 -25.84
N LYS A 136 1.58 -11.42 -26.61
CA LYS A 136 1.37 -10.36 -27.59
C LYS A 136 0.48 -9.29 -26.97
N ILE A 137 0.87 -8.02 -27.12
CA ILE A 137 0.16 -6.89 -26.56
C ILE A 137 -0.36 -6.02 -27.67
N ASN A 138 -1.63 -5.70 -27.63
CA ASN A 138 -2.28 -4.69 -28.46
C ASN A 138 -2.92 -3.63 -27.55
N GLU A 139 -2.59 -2.38 -27.77
CA GLU A 139 -3.11 -1.23 -27.00
C GLU A 139 -3.86 -0.30 -27.93
N ILE A 140 -5.12 -0.04 -27.63
CA ILE A 140 -5.97 0.89 -28.37
C ILE A 140 -6.73 1.73 -27.34
N ASN A 141 -6.54 3.06 -27.36
CA ASN A 141 -7.23 4.00 -26.48
C ASN A 141 -7.16 3.59 -24.98
N ASP A 142 -5.97 3.36 -24.48
CA ASP A 142 -5.71 2.93 -23.10
C ASP A 142 -6.35 1.57 -22.72
N CYS A 143 -6.85 0.81 -23.69
CA CYS A 143 -7.34 -0.54 -23.50
C CYS A 143 -6.29 -1.55 -24.00
N TYR A 144 -5.86 -2.43 -23.10
CA TYR A 144 -4.88 -3.48 -23.37
C TYR A 144 -5.59 -4.79 -23.70
N THR A 145 -5.30 -5.36 -24.87
CA THR A 145 -5.61 -6.74 -25.20
C THR A 145 -4.32 -7.52 -25.21
N ILE A 146 -4.14 -8.40 -24.23
CA ILE A 146 -2.94 -9.20 -24.06
C ILE A 146 -3.30 -10.66 -24.27
N THR A 147 -2.61 -11.33 -25.20
CA THR A 147 -2.88 -12.71 -25.61
C THR A 147 -1.61 -13.52 -25.72
N ALA A 148 -1.71 -14.83 -25.51
CA ALA A 148 -0.65 -15.78 -25.78
C ALA A 148 -1.25 -17.11 -26.24
N ASP A 149 -0.63 -17.76 -27.21
CA ASP A 149 -0.97 -19.15 -27.56
C ASP A 149 -0.59 -20.07 -26.39
N LYS A 150 0.59 -19.82 -25.82
CA LYS A 150 1.10 -20.40 -24.59
C LYS A 150 2.09 -19.44 -23.94
N LEU A 151 2.25 -19.52 -22.63
CA LEU A 151 3.29 -18.81 -21.91
C LEU A 151 4.48 -19.74 -21.72
N ILE A 152 5.68 -19.24 -22.00
CA ILE A 152 6.93 -19.99 -21.93
C ILE A 152 7.87 -19.27 -20.98
N GLY A 153 8.41 -20.00 -20.02
CA GLY A 153 9.40 -19.50 -19.07
C GLY A 153 10.66 -19.03 -19.79
N SER A 154 11.19 -17.92 -19.35
CA SER A 154 12.40 -17.30 -19.90
C SER A 154 13.15 -16.50 -18.82
N LYS A 155 14.34 -16.01 -19.19
CA LYS A 155 15.05 -15.05 -18.35
C LYS A 155 14.58 -13.62 -18.64
N ILE A 156 14.01 -12.97 -17.64
CA ILE A 156 13.43 -11.61 -17.73
C ILE A 156 14.22 -10.70 -16.80
N TYR A 157 14.76 -9.61 -17.31
CA TYR A 157 15.43 -8.58 -16.51
C TYR A 157 14.54 -7.34 -16.43
N LEU A 158 14.17 -6.92 -15.22
CA LEU A 158 13.45 -5.67 -14.99
C LEU A 158 14.44 -4.50 -14.94
N ASP A 159 14.18 -3.43 -15.68
CA ASP A 159 15.10 -2.28 -15.72
C ASP A 159 15.11 -1.52 -14.39
N ILE A 160 13.99 -1.59 -13.66
CA ILE A 160 13.84 -1.05 -12.31
C ILE A 160 13.17 -2.09 -11.40
N PRO A 161 13.48 -2.14 -10.10
CA PRO A 161 12.84 -3.05 -9.15
C PRO A 161 11.41 -2.56 -8.83
N SER A 162 10.48 -2.82 -9.75
CA SER A 162 9.07 -2.47 -9.63
C SER A 162 8.29 -3.56 -8.91
N VAL A 163 7.60 -3.21 -7.80
CA VAL A 163 6.72 -4.13 -7.06
C VAL A 163 5.64 -4.70 -7.98
N GLY A 164 4.99 -3.83 -8.73
CA GLY A 164 3.91 -4.23 -9.62
C GLY A 164 4.36 -5.14 -10.75
N ALA A 165 5.47 -4.83 -11.40
CA ALA A 165 6.02 -5.68 -12.46
C ALA A 165 6.48 -7.03 -11.90
N THR A 166 7.11 -7.04 -10.72
CA THR A 166 7.53 -8.27 -10.05
C THR A 166 6.35 -9.18 -9.77
N ILE A 167 5.30 -8.67 -9.12
CA ILE A 167 4.10 -9.45 -8.77
C ILE A 167 3.38 -9.94 -10.03
N ASN A 168 3.18 -9.08 -11.02
CA ASN A 168 2.48 -9.44 -12.25
C ASN A 168 3.25 -10.53 -13.03
N THR A 169 4.56 -10.35 -13.21
CA THR A 169 5.38 -11.36 -13.92
C THR A 169 5.42 -12.67 -13.15
N LEU A 170 5.54 -12.63 -11.82
CA LEU A 170 5.50 -13.81 -10.97
C LEU A 170 4.17 -14.57 -11.13
N ILE A 171 3.02 -13.91 -10.99
CA ILE A 171 1.70 -14.52 -11.13
C ILE A 171 1.53 -15.16 -12.52
N ALA A 172 1.85 -14.43 -13.59
CA ALA A 172 1.72 -14.92 -14.96
C ALA A 172 2.63 -16.12 -15.28
N SER A 173 3.78 -16.23 -14.57
CA SER A 173 4.78 -17.27 -14.81
C SER A 173 4.43 -18.63 -14.20
N VAL A 174 3.53 -18.68 -13.20
CA VAL A 174 3.30 -19.91 -12.42
C VAL A 174 2.81 -21.08 -13.28
N LEU A 175 1.97 -20.79 -14.29
CA LEU A 175 1.43 -21.76 -15.23
C LEU A 175 2.10 -21.72 -16.61
N ALA A 176 3.28 -21.07 -16.72
CA ALA A 176 4.07 -21.05 -17.95
C ALA A 176 4.84 -22.38 -18.13
N GLU A 177 5.10 -22.79 -19.38
CA GLU A 177 5.93 -23.97 -19.65
C GLU A 177 7.41 -23.69 -19.35
N GLY A 178 8.09 -24.57 -18.63
CA GLY A 178 9.52 -24.45 -18.33
C GLY A 178 9.81 -23.57 -17.10
N THR A 179 10.96 -22.92 -17.07
CA THR A 179 11.43 -22.13 -15.93
C THR A 179 11.51 -20.66 -16.29
N THR A 180 10.94 -19.80 -15.45
CA THR A 180 11.09 -18.35 -15.53
C THR A 180 12.08 -17.86 -14.48
N ILE A 181 13.02 -17.02 -14.88
CA ILE A 181 13.94 -16.34 -13.98
C ILE A 181 13.71 -14.84 -14.13
N ILE A 182 13.34 -14.19 -13.04
CA ILE A 182 13.13 -12.74 -13.02
C ILE A 182 14.27 -12.10 -12.23
N GLU A 183 15.06 -11.26 -12.90
CA GLU A 183 16.20 -10.55 -12.31
C GLU A 183 15.85 -9.09 -12.01
N ASN A 184 16.56 -8.49 -11.03
CA ASN A 184 16.36 -7.12 -10.57
C ASN A 184 14.93 -6.87 -10.09
N VAL A 185 14.36 -7.84 -9.38
CA VAL A 185 13.00 -7.76 -8.82
C VAL A 185 12.95 -6.89 -7.56
N ALA A 186 11.78 -6.39 -7.25
CA ALA A 186 11.47 -5.79 -5.97
C ALA A 186 11.47 -6.84 -4.84
N LYS A 187 11.73 -6.41 -3.60
CA LYS A 187 11.97 -7.31 -2.44
C LYS A 187 10.94 -7.14 -1.33
N GLU A 188 9.90 -6.35 -1.56
CA GLU A 188 8.90 -6.01 -0.58
C GLU A 188 8.23 -7.25 0.02
N PRO A 189 7.90 -7.23 1.33
CA PRO A 189 7.27 -8.37 2.02
C PRO A 189 5.98 -8.86 1.38
N GLU A 190 5.25 -7.99 0.71
CA GLU A 190 4.02 -8.29 -0.02
C GLU A 190 4.26 -9.30 -1.15
N ILE A 191 5.42 -9.22 -1.82
CA ILE A 191 5.84 -10.17 -2.87
C ILE A 191 6.09 -11.56 -2.26
N VAL A 192 6.74 -11.59 -1.09
CA VAL A 192 6.98 -12.85 -0.36
C VAL A 192 5.66 -13.50 0.04
N ASN A 193 4.67 -12.70 0.47
CA ASN A 193 3.35 -13.18 0.86
C ASN A 193 2.57 -13.77 -0.35
N VAL A 194 2.68 -13.13 -1.53
CA VAL A 194 2.10 -13.67 -2.78
C VAL A 194 2.77 -15.00 -3.17
N ALA A 195 4.10 -15.07 -3.13
CA ALA A 195 4.84 -16.29 -3.41
C ALA A 195 4.47 -17.40 -2.41
N GLN A 196 4.24 -17.08 -1.15
CA GLN A 196 3.79 -18.03 -0.13
C GLN A 196 2.42 -18.61 -0.47
N LEU A 197 1.43 -17.79 -0.83
CA LEU A 197 0.12 -18.29 -1.27
C LEU A 197 0.27 -19.23 -2.45
N LEU A 198 0.97 -18.81 -3.50
CA LEU A 198 1.12 -19.60 -4.71
C LEU A 198 1.85 -20.93 -4.45
N ASN A 199 2.90 -20.93 -3.61
CA ASN A 199 3.57 -22.15 -3.19
C ASN A 199 2.63 -23.07 -2.37
N ASN A 200 1.79 -22.49 -1.49
CA ASN A 200 0.77 -23.27 -0.76
C ASN A 200 -0.28 -23.88 -1.70
N MET A 201 -0.47 -23.29 -2.87
CA MET A 201 -1.34 -23.80 -3.94
C MET A 201 -0.62 -24.79 -4.87
N GLY A 202 0.66 -25.10 -4.63
CA GLY A 202 1.44 -26.07 -5.42
C GLY A 202 2.38 -25.47 -6.46
N ALA A 203 2.55 -24.15 -6.50
CA ALA A 203 3.58 -23.51 -7.32
C ALA A 203 4.99 -23.85 -6.81
N LYS A 204 5.98 -23.61 -7.65
CA LYS A 204 7.40 -23.82 -7.32
C LYS A 204 8.19 -22.53 -7.49
N ILE A 205 8.09 -21.66 -6.49
CA ILE A 205 8.70 -20.32 -6.49
C ILE A 205 9.81 -20.27 -5.45
N LYS A 206 10.99 -19.77 -5.85
CA LYS A 206 12.14 -19.55 -4.99
C LYS A 206 12.67 -18.15 -5.16
N GLY A 207 13.30 -17.59 -4.12
CA GLY A 207 14.00 -16.30 -4.16
C GLY A 207 13.14 -15.06 -3.95
N ALA A 208 11.84 -15.19 -3.65
CA ALA A 208 11.01 -14.05 -3.26
C ALA A 208 11.62 -13.33 -2.04
N GLY A 209 11.70 -11.99 -2.07
CA GLY A 209 12.42 -11.19 -1.07
C GLY A 209 13.91 -10.98 -1.36
N THR A 210 14.43 -11.58 -2.43
CA THR A 210 15.79 -11.32 -2.95
C THR A 210 15.74 -10.54 -4.26
N SER A 211 16.88 -10.29 -4.89
CA SER A 211 16.94 -9.60 -6.19
C SER A 211 16.62 -10.49 -7.38
N ARG A 212 16.39 -11.79 -7.17
CA ARG A 212 16.11 -12.77 -8.21
C ARG A 212 15.03 -13.73 -7.75
N ILE A 213 14.04 -13.98 -8.60
CA ILE A 213 13.01 -14.99 -8.39
C ILE A 213 13.09 -16.04 -9.50
N GLU A 214 12.97 -17.29 -9.11
CA GLU A 214 12.92 -18.43 -10.02
C GLU A 214 11.60 -19.16 -9.83
N ILE A 215 10.90 -19.41 -10.94
CA ILE A 215 9.60 -20.06 -10.98
C ILE A 215 9.69 -21.24 -11.96
N GLU A 216 9.55 -22.46 -11.46
CA GLU A 216 9.33 -23.64 -12.29
C GLU A 216 7.82 -23.77 -12.55
N GLY A 217 7.41 -23.67 -13.80
CA GLY A 217 6.01 -23.71 -14.18
C GLY A 217 5.35 -25.05 -13.85
N VAL A 218 4.11 -25.01 -13.43
CA VAL A 218 3.29 -26.16 -13.10
C VAL A 218 2.07 -26.26 -14.01
N LYS A 219 1.51 -27.45 -14.19
CA LYS A 219 0.34 -27.66 -15.06
C LYS A 219 -0.94 -27.11 -14.45
N GLU A 220 -1.08 -27.22 -13.13
CA GLU A 220 -2.26 -26.79 -12.38
C GLU A 220 -1.89 -26.45 -10.95
N LEU A 221 -2.75 -25.68 -10.31
CA LEU A 221 -2.69 -25.36 -8.89
C LEU A 221 -3.90 -26.00 -8.19
N HIS A 222 -3.72 -26.34 -6.92
CA HIS A 222 -4.76 -26.88 -6.06
C HIS A 222 -5.34 -25.81 -5.11
N GLU A 223 -6.19 -26.20 -4.17
CA GLU A 223 -6.63 -25.36 -3.07
C GLU A 223 -5.44 -24.89 -2.22
N GLY A 224 -5.59 -23.74 -1.61
CA GLY A 224 -4.56 -23.20 -0.72
C GLY A 224 -5.11 -22.13 0.20
N GLU A 225 -4.29 -21.76 1.16
CA GLU A 225 -4.63 -20.70 2.10
C GLU A 225 -3.40 -19.88 2.47
N VAL A 226 -3.63 -18.64 2.89
CA VAL A 226 -2.59 -17.73 3.37
C VAL A 226 -3.17 -16.71 4.33
N THR A 227 -2.35 -16.25 5.26
CA THR A 227 -2.66 -15.08 6.08
C THR A 227 -2.00 -13.84 5.47
N VAL A 228 -2.77 -12.79 5.25
CA VAL A 228 -2.23 -11.48 4.86
C VAL A 228 -1.32 -10.99 5.98
N ILE A 229 -0.08 -10.66 5.63
CA ILE A 229 0.90 -10.10 6.59
C ILE A 229 0.39 -8.78 7.19
N PRO A 230 0.82 -8.40 8.40
CA PRO A 230 0.49 -7.10 8.99
C PRO A 230 0.94 -5.94 8.09
N ASP A 231 0.11 -4.89 8.01
CA ASP A 231 0.42 -3.72 7.18
C ASP A 231 1.53 -2.86 7.79
N ARG A 232 2.73 -2.92 7.21
CA ARG A 232 3.89 -2.15 7.63
C ARG A 232 3.71 -0.63 7.47
N ILE A 233 2.86 -0.19 6.56
CA ILE A 233 2.61 1.24 6.33
C ILE A 233 1.57 1.77 7.33
N GLU A 234 0.53 0.99 7.63
CA GLU A 234 -0.38 1.29 8.73
C GLU A 234 0.39 1.34 10.06
N ALA A 235 1.24 0.33 10.32
CA ALA A 235 2.10 0.29 11.50
C ALA A 235 2.98 1.54 11.60
N GLY A 236 3.68 1.89 10.52
CA GLY A 236 4.52 3.09 10.46
C GLY A 236 3.75 4.37 10.73
N THR A 237 2.53 4.47 10.21
CA THR A 237 1.66 5.65 10.44
C THR A 237 1.31 5.80 11.92
N TYR A 238 0.89 4.73 12.60
CA TYR A 238 0.58 4.81 14.04
C TYR A 238 1.83 4.93 14.93
N ILE A 239 2.97 4.41 14.50
CA ILE A 239 4.27 4.65 15.17
C ILE A 239 4.61 6.14 15.11
N ILE A 240 4.40 6.80 13.97
CA ILE A 240 4.59 8.25 13.81
C ILE A 240 3.59 9.02 14.69
N ALA A 241 2.31 8.58 14.78
CA ALA A 241 1.35 9.16 15.73
C ALA A 241 1.86 9.06 17.18
N GLY A 242 2.41 7.91 17.57
CA GLY A 242 3.03 7.71 18.89
C GLY A 242 4.25 8.62 19.11
N ALA A 243 5.05 8.87 18.08
CA ALA A 243 6.18 9.78 18.15
C ALA A 243 5.76 11.25 18.31
N LEU A 244 4.60 11.63 17.75
CA LEU A 244 4.03 12.98 17.84
C LEU A 244 3.37 13.23 19.20
N VAL A 245 2.44 12.36 19.62
CA VAL A 245 1.54 12.61 20.76
C VAL A 245 1.37 11.37 21.68
N GLY A 246 2.15 10.33 21.51
CA GLY A 246 2.02 9.09 22.29
C GLY A 246 2.56 9.22 23.71
N GLU A 247 1.89 8.53 24.64
CA GLU A 247 2.36 8.26 25.99
C GLU A 247 2.32 6.75 26.22
N ASN A 248 3.45 6.08 25.95
CA ASN A 248 3.57 4.63 25.92
C ASN A 248 2.54 3.95 24.98
N LEU A 249 2.29 4.53 23.82
CA LEU A 249 1.39 3.97 22.83
C LEU A 249 1.99 2.66 22.28
N LYS A 250 1.27 1.54 22.46
CA LYS A 250 1.67 0.23 21.96
C LYS A 250 1.05 -0.03 20.59
N ILE A 251 1.88 -0.37 19.62
CA ILE A 251 1.48 -0.84 18.31
C ILE A 251 1.79 -2.34 18.25
N GLU A 252 0.79 -3.18 18.10
CA GLU A 252 0.93 -4.65 18.11
C GLU A 252 0.51 -5.27 16.77
N ASN A 253 0.83 -6.56 16.61
CA ASN A 253 0.68 -7.29 15.36
C ASN A 253 1.51 -6.64 14.25
N ILE A 254 2.81 -6.46 14.51
CA ILE A 254 3.77 -5.95 13.55
C ILE A 254 4.86 -6.99 13.28
N ILE A 255 5.56 -6.83 12.17
CA ILE A 255 6.81 -7.53 11.89
C ILE A 255 7.91 -6.48 11.88
N PRO A 256 8.72 -6.35 12.95
CA PRO A 256 9.70 -5.28 13.12
C PRO A 256 10.64 -5.11 11.94
N LYS A 257 11.08 -6.22 11.34
CA LYS A 257 11.95 -6.23 10.17
C LYS A 257 11.33 -5.49 8.96
N HIS A 258 10.00 -5.46 8.85
CA HIS A 258 9.33 -4.78 7.73
C HIS A 258 9.31 -3.25 7.86
N ILE A 259 9.61 -2.72 9.05
CA ILE A 259 9.61 -1.27 9.38
C ILE A 259 10.95 -0.79 9.93
N GLU A 260 12.01 -1.56 9.76
CA GLU A 260 13.34 -1.29 10.33
C GLU A 260 13.87 0.10 9.93
N ALA A 261 13.70 0.49 8.67
CA ALA A 261 14.13 1.80 8.19
C ALA A 261 13.48 2.97 8.95
N LEU A 262 12.19 2.85 9.32
CA LEU A 262 11.52 3.85 10.15
C LEU A 262 12.07 3.82 11.59
N ILE A 263 12.21 2.65 12.18
CA ILE A 263 12.71 2.49 13.56
C ILE A 263 14.10 3.14 13.70
N GLU A 264 14.99 2.94 12.75
CA GLU A 264 16.31 3.55 12.76
C GLU A 264 16.24 5.09 12.66
N LYS A 265 15.34 5.64 11.85
CA LYS A 265 15.13 7.10 11.79
C LYS A 265 14.58 7.66 13.11
N LEU A 266 13.66 6.97 13.77
CA LEU A 266 13.18 7.38 15.10
C LEU A 266 14.29 7.36 16.15
N LYS A 267 15.23 6.41 16.09
CA LYS A 267 16.42 6.39 16.96
C LYS A 267 17.33 7.60 16.70
N GLU A 268 17.60 7.95 15.42
CA GLU A 268 18.33 9.17 15.06
C GLU A 268 17.66 10.41 15.66
N MET A 269 16.32 10.48 15.60
CA MET A 269 15.52 11.58 16.16
C MET A 269 15.43 11.57 17.70
N LYS A 270 16.03 10.58 18.38
CA LYS A 270 15.93 10.39 19.83
C LYS A 270 14.52 10.13 20.34
N ILE A 271 13.66 9.59 19.51
CA ILE A 271 12.33 9.11 19.91
C ILE A 271 12.49 7.85 20.74
N LYS A 272 11.83 7.81 21.92
CA LYS A 272 11.88 6.64 22.79
C LYS A 272 10.98 5.53 22.24
N THR A 273 11.60 4.40 21.92
CA THR A 273 10.90 3.21 21.45
C THR A 273 11.34 1.97 22.26
N ILE A 274 10.41 1.06 22.54
CA ILE A 274 10.66 -0.26 23.13
C ILE A 274 10.16 -1.29 22.14
N LEU A 275 11.07 -2.00 21.50
CA LEU A 275 10.77 -2.99 20.47
C LEU A 275 10.69 -4.39 21.11
N ASN A 276 9.59 -5.10 20.83
CA ASN A 276 9.37 -6.50 21.19
C ASN A 276 9.26 -7.35 19.91
N GLU A 277 9.04 -8.64 20.05
CA GLU A 277 8.96 -9.59 18.92
C GLU A 277 7.92 -9.19 17.87
N ASN A 278 6.73 -8.76 18.29
CA ASN A 278 5.60 -8.43 17.40
C ASN A 278 4.90 -7.12 17.77
N SER A 279 5.56 -6.27 18.55
CA SER A 279 5.01 -4.98 18.97
C SER A 279 6.11 -3.95 19.22
N ILE A 280 5.73 -2.68 19.17
CA ILE A 280 6.58 -1.55 19.55
C ILE A 280 5.78 -0.61 20.45
N ILE A 281 6.42 -0.08 21.49
CA ILE A 281 5.88 0.98 22.33
C ILE A 281 6.61 2.27 21.98
N VAL A 282 5.86 3.33 21.74
CA VAL A 282 6.38 4.63 21.32
C VAL A 282 5.86 5.73 22.23
N SER A 283 6.75 6.63 22.62
CA SER A 283 6.39 7.83 23.37
C SER A 283 6.95 9.07 22.68
N ALA A 284 6.17 10.13 22.67
CA ALA A 284 6.57 11.43 22.17
C ALA A 284 7.79 11.98 22.91
N ASN A 285 8.66 12.69 22.18
CA ASN A 285 9.81 13.37 22.77
C ASN A 285 9.80 14.85 22.35
N PRO A 286 9.52 15.80 23.24
CA PRO A 286 9.51 17.23 22.91
C PRO A 286 10.89 17.77 22.48
N ASN A 287 11.98 17.00 22.78
CA ASN A 287 13.34 17.34 22.41
C ASN A 287 13.89 16.45 21.29
N MET A 288 13.01 15.96 20.41
CA MET A 288 13.42 15.17 19.24
C MET A 288 14.35 15.97 18.34
N LYS A 289 15.28 15.27 17.67
CA LYS A 289 16.25 15.89 16.77
C LYS A 289 15.84 15.73 15.31
N PRO A 290 16.17 16.74 14.47
CA PRO A 290 15.92 16.63 13.03
C PRO A 290 16.75 15.49 12.41
N THR A 291 16.23 14.92 11.34
CA THR A 291 16.91 13.91 10.54
C THR A 291 16.56 14.05 9.06
N ASN A 292 17.44 13.55 8.20
CA ASN A 292 17.20 13.53 6.78
C ASN A 292 16.62 12.17 6.35
N ILE A 293 15.64 12.21 5.44
CA ILE A 293 14.99 11.04 4.88
C ILE A 293 15.25 11.00 3.37
N THR A 294 15.62 9.84 2.86
CA THR A 294 15.64 9.57 1.41
C THR A 294 14.83 8.32 1.18
N THR A 295 13.76 8.41 0.38
CA THR A 295 12.98 7.22 0.02
C THR A 295 13.80 6.31 -0.87
N LYS A 296 13.66 5.00 -0.67
CA LYS A 296 14.35 3.96 -1.45
C LYS A 296 13.48 2.73 -1.56
N VAL A 297 13.75 1.90 -2.58
CA VAL A 297 13.18 0.56 -2.67
C VAL A 297 13.50 -0.25 -1.41
N TYR A 298 12.61 -1.18 -1.06
CA TYR A 298 12.76 -2.02 0.14
C TYR A 298 14.12 -2.75 0.15
N PRO A 299 14.84 -2.82 1.28
CA PRO A 299 14.42 -2.45 2.65
C PRO A 299 14.69 -0.98 3.05
N GLY A 300 14.91 -0.06 2.10
CA GLY A 300 15.08 1.35 2.41
C GLY A 300 13.81 2.01 2.93
N PHE A 301 13.89 3.33 3.20
CA PHE A 301 12.73 4.08 3.72
C PHE A 301 11.60 4.11 2.68
N PRO A 302 10.39 3.59 3.00
CA PRO A 302 9.34 3.43 2.03
C PRO A 302 8.71 4.76 1.63
N THR A 303 8.49 4.95 0.33
CA THR A 303 7.81 6.15 -0.21
C THR A 303 6.41 6.34 0.37
N ASP A 304 5.73 5.25 0.80
CA ASP A 304 4.40 5.32 1.43
C ASP A 304 4.41 5.89 2.85
N LEU A 305 5.58 6.00 3.49
CA LEU A 305 5.77 6.69 4.77
C LEU A 305 6.43 8.08 4.60
N GLN A 306 6.74 8.49 3.38
CA GLN A 306 7.38 9.78 3.11
C GLN A 306 6.48 10.95 3.54
N GLN A 307 5.20 10.98 3.12
CA GLN A 307 4.27 12.01 3.54
C GLN A 307 3.94 11.93 5.04
N PRO A 308 3.62 10.77 5.64
CA PRO A 308 3.43 10.63 7.08
C PRO A 308 4.59 11.14 7.93
N ILE A 309 5.85 10.85 7.58
CA ILE A 309 7.00 11.30 8.37
C ILE A 309 7.21 12.83 8.32
N VAL A 310 6.75 13.49 7.24
CA VAL A 310 6.82 14.95 7.12
C VAL A 310 6.01 15.64 8.22
N ALA A 311 4.87 15.07 8.65
CA ALA A 311 4.12 15.59 9.79
C ALA A 311 4.97 15.62 11.07
N LEU A 312 5.73 14.57 11.36
CA LEU A 312 6.63 14.52 12.52
C LEU A 312 7.79 15.52 12.39
N LEU A 313 8.40 15.57 11.20
CA LEU A 313 9.53 16.50 10.96
C LEU A 313 9.10 17.97 11.01
N SER A 314 7.84 18.27 10.71
CA SER A 314 7.31 19.64 10.76
C SER A 314 7.30 20.26 12.15
N VAL A 315 7.31 19.42 13.20
CA VAL A 315 7.33 19.87 14.60
C VAL A 315 8.65 19.52 15.31
N CYS A 316 9.67 19.11 14.54
CA CYS A 316 11.00 18.80 15.06
C CYS A 316 11.93 20.00 14.92
N LYS A 317 12.35 20.61 16.04
CA LYS A 317 13.24 21.78 16.03
C LYS A 317 14.51 21.57 15.24
N GLY A 318 14.75 22.42 14.26
CA GLY A 318 15.86 22.37 13.34
C GLY A 318 15.45 22.07 11.91
N CYS A 319 16.43 21.83 11.05
CA CYS A 319 16.18 21.63 9.63
C CYS A 319 16.30 20.14 9.27
N SER A 320 15.29 19.64 8.56
CA SER A 320 15.27 18.30 7.98
C SER A 320 15.11 18.37 6.47
N ILE A 321 15.72 17.42 5.76
CA ILE A 321 15.56 17.29 4.31
C ILE A 321 14.90 15.95 4.02
N VAL A 322 13.82 15.96 3.23
CA VAL A 322 13.18 14.75 2.73
C VAL A 322 13.32 14.71 1.21
N GLU A 323 14.00 13.69 0.71
CA GLU A 323 14.19 13.45 -0.72
C GLU A 323 13.35 12.28 -1.19
N GLU A 324 12.45 12.54 -2.16
CA GLU A 324 11.60 11.52 -2.78
C GLU A 324 12.26 11.02 -4.08
N THR A 325 12.69 9.76 -4.10
CA THR A 325 13.41 9.19 -5.24
C THR A 325 12.56 8.27 -6.10
N ILE A 326 11.38 7.86 -5.61
CA ILE A 326 10.51 6.89 -6.27
C ILE A 326 9.50 7.58 -7.19
N TYR A 327 8.79 8.61 -6.66
CA TYR A 327 7.76 9.34 -7.42
C TYR A 327 8.15 10.81 -7.62
N GLU A 328 7.79 11.36 -8.77
CA GLU A 328 8.18 12.74 -9.13
C GLU A 328 7.34 13.80 -8.42
N ASN A 329 6.10 13.48 -8.08
CA ASN A 329 5.11 14.49 -7.69
C ASN A 329 4.35 14.07 -6.40
N ARG A 330 5.10 13.72 -5.35
CA ARG A 330 4.50 13.21 -4.10
C ARG A 330 4.60 14.21 -2.94
N PHE A 331 4.27 15.48 -3.22
CA PHE A 331 4.35 16.59 -2.24
C PHE A 331 3.03 17.34 -2.09
N ASN A 332 1.92 16.74 -2.50
CA ASN A 332 0.59 17.34 -2.48
C ASN A 332 0.09 17.72 -1.05
N ASN A 333 0.70 17.14 -0.01
CA ASN A 333 0.42 17.46 1.39
C ASN A 333 1.04 18.77 1.87
N VAL A 334 2.07 19.31 1.19
CA VAL A 334 2.89 20.42 1.68
C VAL A 334 2.08 21.71 1.81
N GLU A 335 1.25 22.03 0.82
CA GLU A 335 0.40 23.22 0.87
C GLU A 335 -0.49 23.21 2.12
N TYR A 336 -1.12 22.06 2.41
CA TYR A 336 -2.03 21.92 3.54
C TYR A 336 -1.30 21.85 4.88
N LEU A 337 -0.10 21.26 4.94
CA LEU A 337 0.73 21.35 6.15
C LEU A 337 1.13 22.79 6.45
N ASN A 338 1.49 23.56 5.43
CA ASN A 338 1.82 24.98 5.61
C ASN A 338 0.58 25.80 6.04
N LYS A 339 -0.64 25.41 5.64
CA LYS A 339 -1.89 25.98 6.19
C LYS A 339 -2.06 25.70 7.69
N LEU A 340 -1.60 24.52 8.16
CA LEU A 340 -1.58 24.19 9.60
C LEU A 340 -0.45 24.92 10.37
N GLY A 341 0.43 25.67 9.70
CA GLY A 341 1.53 26.44 10.32
C GLY A 341 2.91 25.81 10.16
N ALA A 342 3.06 24.72 9.40
CA ALA A 342 4.37 24.17 9.08
C ALA A 342 5.19 25.12 8.19
N ASN A 343 6.52 25.00 8.23
CA ASN A 343 7.45 25.76 7.38
C ASN A 343 8.20 24.80 6.46
N ILE A 344 7.59 24.52 5.30
CA ILE A 344 8.10 23.54 4.33
C ILE A 344 8.25 24.21 2.97
N LYS A 345 9.43 24.05 2.36
CA LYS A 345 9.72 24.50 0.99
C LYS A 345 10.02 23.30 0.09
N ILE A 346 9.44 23.31 -1.10
CA ILE A 346 9.71 22.32 -2.14
C ILE A 346 10.85 22.80 -3.01
N ASN A 347 11.86 21.98 -3.20
CA ASN A 347 12.97 22.21 -4.13
C ASN A 347 13.20 20.95 -4.96
N ASN A 348 12.64 20.90 -6.17
CA ASN A 348 12.65 19.72 -7.04
C ASN A 348 12.06 18.50 -6.33
N ARG A 349 12.86 17.46 -6.13
CA ARG A 349 12.49 16.22 -5.44
C ARG A 349 12.79 16.23 -3.94
N LYS A 350 13.01 17.41 -3.36
CA LYS A 350 13.36 17.60 -1.94
C LYS A 350 12.40 18.52 -1.26
N LEU A 351 12.07 18.19 -0.01
CA LEU A 351 11.46 19.08 0.94
C LEU A 351 12.52 19.60 1.91
N ILE A 352 12.56 20.90 2.11
CA ILE A 352 13.33 21.55 3.17
C ILE A 352 12.32 21.91 4.24
N ILE A 353 12.45 21.30 5.42
CA ILE A 353 11.50 21.42 6.53
C ILE A 353 12.22 22.09 7.69
N GLU A 354 11.76 23.27 8.05
CA GLU A 354 12.18 23.95 9.29
C GLU A 354 11.10 23.69 10.34
N GLY A 355 11.43 22.88 11.36
CA GLY A 355 10.47 22.48 12.38
C GLY A 355 9.96 23.68 13.19
N THR A 356 8.67 23.70 13.45
CA THR A 356 7.97 24.71 14.26
C THR A 356 7.55 24.14 15.61
N ASP A 357 7.32 25.00 16.61
CA ASP A 357 6.85 24.54 17.93
C ASP A 357 5.36 24.19 17.91
N GLU A 358 4.59 24.82 17.03
CA GLU A 358 3.13 24.77 17.04
C GLU A 358 2.58 24.57 15.63
N LEU A 359 1.52 23.78 15.54
CA LEU A 359 0.61 23.71 14.41
C LEU A 359 -0.79 24.08 14.89
N TYR A 360 -1.61 24.63 14.01
CA TYR A 360 -2.95 25.12 14.35
C TYR A 360 -4.02 24.43 13.50
N GLY A 361 -5.10 24.01 14.17
CA GLY A 361 -6.24 23.40 13.49
C GLY A 361 -6.89 24.37 12.49
N THR A 362 -7.18 23.87 11.31
CA THR A 362 -7.87 24.58 10.24
C THR A 362 -8.53 23.59 9.27
N GLU A 363 -9.19 24.12 8.24
CA GLU A 363 -9.77 23.28 7.17
C GLU A 363 -8.70 22.97 6.12
N VAL A 364 -8.52 21.66 5.85
CA VAL A 364 -7.58 21.11 4.85
C VAL A 364 -8.25 20.01 4.04
N GLU A 365 -7.63 19.59 2.94
CA GLU A 365 -8.16 18.56 2.06
C GLU A 365 -7.17 17.42 1.85
N ALA A 366 -7.63 16.18 1.97
CA ALA A 366 -6.87 15.02 1.53
C ALA A 366 -6.87 14.97 -0.01
N THR A 367 -5.71 14.94 -0.61
CA THR A 367 -5.52 14.85 -2.07
C THR A 367 -5.25 13.43 -2.55
N ASP A 368 -4.75 12.61 -1.66
CA ASP A 368 -4.50 11.18 -1.83
C ASP A 368 -4.44 10.48 -0.46
N LEU A 369 -4.32 9.15 -0.49
CA LEU A 369 -4.29 8.32 0.72
C LEU A 369 -3.21 8.75 1.73
N ARG A 370 -1.98 8.97 1.28
CA ARG A 370 -0.83 9.23 2.17
C ARG A 370 -0.73 10.69 2.57
N ALA A 371 -1.11 11.61 1.68
CA ALA A 371 -1.31 13.01 2.02
C ALA A 371 -2.37 13.15 3.12
N GLY A 372 -3.51 12.46 2.98
CA GLY A 372 -4.56 12.45 3.99
C GLY A 372 -4.07 11.91 5.33
N ALA A 373 -3.31 10.80 5.34
CA ALA A 373 -2.72 10.25 6.56
C ALA A 373 -1.73 11.24 7.21
N CYS A 374 -0.93 11.94 6.41
CA CYS A 374 -0.02 12.99 6.89
C CYS A 374 -0.80 14.11 7.60
N LEU A 375 -1.88 14.61 6.98
CA LEU A 375 -2.71 15.67 7.56
C LEU A 375 -3.40 15.21 8.84
N LEU A 376 -3.87 13.95 8.88
CA LEU A 376 -4.44 13.37 10.10
C LEU A 376 -3.40 13.35 11.23
N LEU A 377 -2.17 12.92 10.96
CA LEU A 377 -1.08 12.92 11.94
C LEU A 377 -0.77 14.33 12.46
N ALA A 378 -0.64 15.30 11.56
CA ALA A 378 -0.41 16.70 11.93
C ALA A 378 -1.56 17.26 12.78
N SER A 379 -2.81 16.87 12.46
CA SER A 379 -4.01 17.30 13.21
C SER A 379 -4.08 16.74 14.62
N LEU A 380 -3.52 15.54 14.87
CA LEU A 380 -3.42 15.00 16.24
C LEU A 380 -2.50 15.87 17.13
N TYR A 381 -1.52 16.51 16.54
CA TYR A 381 -0.57 17.38 17.24
C TYR A 381 -1.07 18.84 17.32
N ALA A 382 -1.77 19.34 16.30
CA ALA A 382 -2.16 20.73 16.15
C ALA A 382 -3.03 21.22 17.32
N GLU A 383 -2.89 22.48 17.70
CA GLU A 383 -3.79 23.13 18.65
C GLU A 383 -5.15 23.45 18.01
N GLY A 384 -6.24 23.14 18.69
CA GLY A 384 -7.61 23.36 18.21
C GLY A 384 -8.14 22.24 17.33
N THR A 385 -9.11 22.55 16.48
CA THR A 385 -9.81 21.54 15.66
C THR A 385 -9.43 21.66 14.19
N THR A 386 -9.04 20.54 13.60
CA THR A 386 -8.80 20.42 12.16
C THR A 386 -9.95 19.68 11.49
N THR A 387 -10.45 20.23 10.38
CA THR A 387 -11.37 19.52 9.48
C THR A 387 -10.61 19.05 8.24
N ILE A 388 -10.58 17.74 8.01
CA ILE A 388 -9.95 17.13 6.83
C ILE A 388 -11.04 16.68 5.87
N LYS A 389 -11.23 17.42 4.78
CA LYS A 389 -12.16 17.04 3.70
C LYS A 389 -11.63 15.88 2.88
N ASN A 390 -12.52 15.24 2.12
CA ASN A 390 -12.20 14.08 1.27
C ASN A 390 -11.62 12.91 2.06
N ALA A 391 -12.14 12.63 3.25
CA ALA A 391 -11.71 11.52 4.12
C ALA A 391 -11.79 10.15 3.44
N ASP A 392 -12.61 10.02 2.38
CA ASP A 392 -12.70 8.81 1.56
C ASP A 392 -11.35 8.35 1.03
N TYR A 393 -10.40 9.26 0.75
CA TYR A 393 -9.03 8.88 0.38
C TYR A 393 -8.31 8.12 1.48
N ILE A 394 -8.50 8.51 2.75
CA ILE A 394 -7.86 7.87 3.91
C ILE A 394 -8.46 6.49 4.16
N LEU A 395 -9.79 6.37 4.03
CA LEU A 395 -10.53 5.13 4.24
C LEU A 395 -10.21 4.03 3.20
N ARG A 396 -9.54 4.38 2.11
CA ARG A 396 -9.06 3.42 1.12
C ARG A 396 -7.96 2.50 1.66
N GLY A 397 -7.24 2.88 2.70
CA GLY A 397 -6.06 2.15 3.13
C GLY A 397 -5.89 1.98 4.63
N TYR A 398 -6.81 2.51 5.45
CA TYR A 398 -6.75 2.40 6.90
C TYR A 398 -8.07 1.84 7.45
N GLU A 399 -8.01 0.60 7.88
CA GLU A 399 -9.17 -0.09 8.45
C GLU A 399 -9.54 0.49 9.81
N ASN A 400 -10.82 0.88 9.97
CA ASN A 400 -11.38 1.37 11.24
C ASN A 400 -10.53 2.47 11.93
N ILE A 401 -9.88 3.33 11.15
CA ILE A 401 -8.95 4.34 11.65
C ILE A 401 -9.56 5.22 12.75
N THR A 402 -10.81 5.63 12.59
CA THR A 402 -11.53 6.45 13.58
C THR A 402 -11.64 5.70 14.92
N GLN A 403 -12.06 4.43 14.89
CA GLN A 403 -12.25 3.66 16.11
C GLN A 403 -10.90 3.31 16.76
N LYS A 404 -9.89 2.95 15.97
CA LYS A 404 -8.53 2.66 16.48
C LYS A 404 -7.97 3.87 17.22
N LEU A 405 -8.10 5.08 16.66
CA LEU A 405 -7.63 6.31 17.28
C LEU A 405 -8.47 6.72 18.50
N LYS A 406 -9.80 6.62 18.44
CA LYS A 406 -10.67 6.86 19.60
C LYS A 406 -10.32 5.97 20.80
N ASN A 407 -10.06 4.70 20.53
CA ASN A 407 -9.73 3.71 21.59
C ASN A 407 -8.44 4.03 22.35
N VAL A 408 -7.56 4.84 21.79
CA VAL A 408 -6.30 5.26 22.40
C VAL A 408 -6.31 6.73 22.84
N GLY A 409 -7.48 7.38 22.82
CA GLY A 409 -7.67 8.71 23.40
C GLY A 409 -7.73 9.88 22.40
N ALA A 410 -7.65 9.63 21.09
CA ALA A 410 -7.85 10.69 20.11
C ALA A 410 -9.32 11.16 20.11
N LYS A 411 -9.51 12.47 19.95
CA LYS A 411 -10.80 13.06 19.67
C LYS A 411 -10.95 13.28 18.17
N ILE A 412 -11.55 12.30 17.52
CA ILE A 412 -11.73 12.24 16.07
C ILE A 412 -13.14 11.79 15.75
N GLU A 413 -13.78 12.46 14.80
CA GLU A 413 -15.10 12.11 14.28
C GLU A 413 -15.05 12.03 12.76
N LEU A 414 -15.86 11.11 12.20
CA LEU A 414 -16.07 10.98 10.76
C LEU A 414 -17.50 11.41 10.48
N GLU A 415 -17.66 12.46 9.68
CA GLU A 415 -18.96 13.03 9.32
C GLU A 415 -19.17 12.98 7.81
N GLU A 416 -20.45 12.99 7.40
CA GLU A 416 -20.83 13.16 6.01
C GLU A 416 -21.18 14.64 5.75
N TYR A 417 -20.69 15.19 4.65
CA TYR A 417 -21.04 16.53 4.22
C TYR A 417 -21.52 16.54 2.77
N ASN A 418 -22.50 17.40 2.48
CA ASN A 418 -22.95 17.66 1.13
C ASN A 418 -22.03 18.70 0.49
N LYS A 419 -21.49 18.42 -0.69
CA LYS A 419 -20.87 19.46 -1.50
C LYS A 419 -21.97 20.45 -1.87
N VAL A 420 -21.98 21.63 -1.23
CA VAL A 420 -22.83 22.72 -1.72
C VAL A 420 -22.27 23.07 -3.09
N GLY A 421 -23.05 22.78 -4.12
CA GLY A 421 -22.67 23.10 -5.50
C GLY A 421 -22.44 24.61 -5.63
N ILE A 422 -21.28 24.98 -6.14
CA ILE A 422 -21.00 26.32 -6.67
C ILE A 422 -21.44 26.30 -8.13
#